data_ab0b6a085b56da0b2174611aed28b0b3
#
_entry.id   ab0b6a085b56da0b2174611aed28b0b3
#
_cell.length_a   1.000
_cell.length_b   1.000
_cell.length_c   1.000
_cell.angle_alpha   90.00
_cell.angle_beta   90.00
_cell.angle_gamma   90.00
#
_symmetry.space_group_name_H-M   'P 1'
#
loop_
_entity.id
_entity.type
_entity.pdbx_description
1 polymer ?
#
loop_
_entity_poly.entity_id
_entity_poly.type
_entity_poly.pdbx_seq_one_letter_code
_entity_poly.pdbx_strand_id
1 'polypeptide(L)'
;MLLALVALMGQAIDERHFHSGTAVLKGRILNRPAGEEKTLSVHTYNHFTDEVRIVNMPVADDGRFEHVIPLDHSQSVRIVEMGDFLLLVGDTLEVTIDAAKERFDRLTFLGHNTSATINQLWPALRTHYFGHKSLIIPSDQLATWKPELVEYIDRIIADIQADRLPLPAGTDPFVKEVLGASLLAEPFVAFGNYCHDNLYTKGTRVMGSLYDFLAGREQWLLDYPAMLFAVQDGHHVVNRVVMHMMPDYNFLKPSRVPGLRPDDQTGLYQAASRYIQERYHLKSTNLMQQIALCWSVFREDHIDEDSSPDELARLFSAAIPQITNPIVAKMALQRYRQYVISREGQPVQTASMTPEADAIFNRIIAPYKGNVLKIDFWGIYCSPCKADILAERERVESQKDLPVRYLYICDQKDSPRDRTEKWLQDNNVKGEHIYVTHEEWKLLSEKFQFNAPPFNTAVDENGTIITLNAFFNRVVELMQKQGK
;
A
#
# COMPACT_ATOMS: atom_id res chain seq x y z
N MET A 1 37.55 8.21 11.21
CA MET A 1 36.83 7.64 12.36
C MET A 1 35.32 7.73 12.23
N LEU A 2 34.73 8.82 11.76
CA LEU A 2 33.26 8.93 11.51
C LEU A 2 32.77 7.95 10.43
N LEU A 3 33.48 7.76 9.33
CA LEU A 3 33.12 6.82 8.27
C LEU A 3 33.16 5.34 8.68
N ALA A 4 34.01 4.99 9.64
CA ALA A 4 34.10 3.63 10.18
C ALA A 4 32.96 3.31 11.17
N LEU A 5 32.45 4.29 11.91
CA LEU A 5 31.30 4.11 12.81
C LEU A 5 29.98 3.95 12.01
N VAL A 6 29.84 4.68 10.91
CA VAL A 6 28.67 4.55 10.01
C VAL A 6 28.64 3.17 9.33
N ALA A 7 29.81 2.60 9.02
CA ALA A 7 29.92 1.24 8.46
C ALA A 7 29.58 0.13 9.48
N LEU A 8 29.58 0.41 10.79
CA LEU A 8 29.22 -0.56 11.83
C LEU A 8 27.73 -0.60 12.17
N MET A 9 26.95 0.42 11.79
CA MET A 9 25.55 0.57 12.18
C MET A 9 24.53 0.14 11.12
N GLY A 10 24.91 -0.36 9.99
CA GLY A 10 24.01 -0.90 8.96
C GLY A 10 24.22 -2.39 8.72
N GLN A 11 24.84 -3.12 9.65
CA GLN A 11 25.21 -4.52 9.45
C GLN A 11 24.17 -5.53 9.96
N ALA A 12 23.20 -5.10 10.77
CA ALA A 12 22.18 -6.00 11.29
C ALA A 12 21.08 -6.30 10.25
N ILE A 13 20.80 -5.38 9.33
CA ILE A 13 19.80 -5.56 8.28
C ILE A 13 20.46 -5.49 6.91
N ASP A 14 20.45 -6.61 6.21
CA ASP A 14 20.95 -6.74 4.84
C ASP A 14 19.98 -7.56 3.97
N GLU A 15 20.39 -7.88 2.75
CA GLU A 15 19.56 -8.64 1.78
C GLU A 15 19.08 -10.00 2.30
N ARG A 16 19.71 -10.57 3.33
CA ARG A 16 19.32 -11.86 3.92
C ARG A 16 17.99 -11.76 4.67
N HIS A 17 17.59 -10.58 5.15
CA HIS A 17 16.33 -10.36 5.85
C HIS A 17 15.14 -10.17 4.90
N PHE A 18 15.43 -9.99 3.60
CA PHE A 18 14.42 -9.80 2.56
C PHE A 18 14.23 -11.09 1.77
N HIS A 19 13.25 -11.89 2.16
CA HIS A 19 12.84 -13.12 1.48
C HIS A 19 11.38 -13.40 1.74
N SER A 20 10.71 -14.03 0.78
CA SER A 20 9.33 -14.47 0.95
C SER A 20 9.23 -15.72 1.84
N GLY A 21 8.10 -15.83 2.52
CA GLY A 21 7.80 -16.97 3.38
C GLY A 21 6.43 -16.81 4.03
N THR A 22 6.28 -17.41 5.18
CA THR A 22 5.06 -17.32 5.98
C THR A 22 5.39 -17.01 7.43
N ALA A 23 4.42 -16.44 8.14
CA ALA A 23 4.42 -16.32 9.59
C ALA A 23 3.08 -16.83 10.13
N VAL A 24 3.01 -17.16 11.40
CA VAL A 24 1.75 -17.53 12.06
C VAL A 24 1.30 -16.37 12.96
N LEU A 25 0.08 -15.92 12.75
CA LEU A 25 -0.58 -14.96 13.64
C LEU A 25 -1.70 -15.69 14.37
N LYS A 26 -1.63 -15.71 15.72
CA LYS A 26 -2.65 -16.33 16.56
C LYS A 26 -2.98 -15.45 17.75
N GLY A 27 -4.14 -15.69 18.35
CA GLY A 27 -4.50 -14.93 19.53
C GLY A 27 -5.98 -15.02 19.91
N ARG A 28 -6.42 -13.99 20.63
CA ARG A 28 -7.80 -13.90 21.12
C ARG A 28 -8.29 -12.47 21.16
N ILE A 29 -9.56 -12.27 20.79
CA ILE A 29 -10.27 -11.00 20.99
C ILE A 29 -11.00 -11.06 22.33
N LEU A 30 -10.72 -10.10 23.19
CA LEU A 30 -11.39 -9.86 24.46
C LEU A 30 -12.45 -8.77 24.28
N ASN A 31 -13.48 -8.81 25.14
CA ASN A 31 -14.54 -7.79 25.20
C ASN A 31 -15.24 -7.54 23.86
N ARG A 32 -15.32 -8.58 23.02
CA ARG A 32 -15.97 -8.52 21.72
C ARG A 32 -17.47 -8.26 21.90
N PRO A 33 -18.04 -7.20 21.28
CA PRO A 33 -19.47 -6.97 21.29
C PRO A 33 -20.25 -8.13 20.65
N ALA A 34 -21.43 -8.42 21.17
CA ALA A 34 -22.29 -9.46 20.61
C ALA A 34 -22.73 -9.07 19.18
N GLY A 35 -22.52 -9.96 18.23
CA GLY A 35 -22.86 -9.72 16.81
C GLY A 35 -21.76 -9.08 15.97
N GLU A 36 -20.59 -8.83 16.55
CA GLU A 36 -19.43 -8.34 15.79
C GLU A 36 -18.71 -9.42 14.99
N GLU A 37 -17.91 -8.92 14.08
CA GLU A 37 -17.17 -9.55 13.01
C GLU A 37 -16.62 -10.94 13.32
N LYS A 38 -16.95 -11.89 12.47
CA LYS A 38 -16.41 -13.26 12.51
C LYS A 38 -15.06 -13.40 11.83
N THR A 39 -14.53 -12.28 11.34
CA THR A 39 -13.35 -12.25 10.48
C THR A 39 -12.47 -11.05 10.80
N LEU A 40 -11.18 -11.29 11.02
CA LEU A 40 -10.15 -10.24 11.07
C LEU A 40 -9.50 -10.10 9.71
N SER A 41 -9.48 -8.92 9.15
CA SER A 41 -8.79 -8.63 7.90
C SER A 41 -7.36 -8.18 8.17
N VAL A 42 -6.38 -8.93 7.65
CA VAL A 42 -4.95 -8.66 7.76
C VAL A 42 -4.43 -8.20 6.40
N HIS A 43 -3.81 -7.03 6.37
CA HIS A 43 -3.17 -6.48 5.16
C HIS A 43 -1.66 -6.57 5.28
N THR A 44 -1.03 -7.11 4.25
CA THR A 44 0.41 -7.10 4.04
C THR A 44 0.73 -6.33 2.76
N TYR A 45 1.93 -5.76 2.69
CA TYR A 45 2.32 -4.89 1.59
C TYR A 45 3.66 -5.29 1.02
N ASN A 46 3.75 -5.40 -0.29
CA ASN A 46 5.04 -5.54 -0.94
C ASN A 46 5.65 -4.14 -1.14
N HIS A 47 6.62 -3.78 -0.33
CA HIS A 47 7.27 -2.45 -0.39
C HIS A 47 7.98 -2.18 -1.72
N PHE A 48 8.29 -3.21 -2.50
CA PHE A 48 9.06 -3.10 -3.76
C PHE A 48 8.16 -3.03 -4.99
N THR A 49 6.86 -3.30 -4.87
CA THR A 49 5.92 -3.35 -5.99
C THR A 49 4.62 -2.60 -5.75
N ASP A 50 4.40 -2.08 -4.52
CA ASP A 50 3.15 -1.46 -4.03
C ASP A 50 1.94 -2.42 -3.98
N GLU A 51 2.16 -3.70 -4.20
CA GLU A 51 1.07 -4.68 -4.15
C GLU A 51 0.60 -4.91 -2.71
N VAL A 52 -0.70 -4.97 -2.53
CA VAL A 52 -1.32 -5.36 -1.27
C VAL A 52 -1.77 -6.82 -1.33
N ARG A 53 -1.65 -7.52 -0.21
CA ARG A 53 -2.29 -8.82 0.00
C ARG A 53 -3.20 -8.75 1.21
N ILE A 54 -4.44 -9.19 1.03
CA ILE A 54 -5.46 -9.21 2.06
C ILE A 54 -5.72 -10.66 2.43
N VAL A 55 -5.70 -10.94 3.73
CA VAL A 55 -6.00 -12.25 4.30
C VAL A 55 -7.07 -12.06 5.37
N ASN A 56 -8.24 -12.67 5.17
CA ASN A 56 -9.31 -12.67 6.15
C ASN A 56 -9.21 -13.90 7.04
N MET A 57 -8.93 -13.68 8.32
CA MET A 57 -8.78 -14.74 9.31
C MET A 57 -10.12 -14.99 10.02
N PRO A 58 -10.67 -16.23 9.98
CA PRO A 58 -11.84 -16.56 10.79
C PRO A 58 -11.57 -16.43 12.28
N VAL A 59 -12.55 -15.91 13.00
CA VAL A 59 -12.53 -15.80 14.47
C VAL A 59 -13.58 -16.73 15.04
N ALA A 60 -13.17 -17.64 15.92
CA ALA A 60 -14.06 -18.55 16.61
C ALA A 60 -15.04 -17.79 17.57
N ASP A 61 -16.14 -18.44 17.96
CA ASP A 61 -17.15 -17.82 18.83
C ASP A 61 -16.57 -17.39 20.18
N ASP A 62 -15.54 -18.08 20.69
CA ASP A 62 -14.82 -17.72 21.91
C ASP A 62 -13.74 -16.64 21.70
N GLY A 63 -13.67 -16.06 20.50
CA GLY A 63 -12.74 -14.99 20.12
C GLY A 63 -11.35 -15.46 19.72
N ARG A 64 -11.05 -16.75 19.69
CA ARG A 64 -9.74 -17.26 19.25
C ARG A 64 -9.60 -17.22 17.74
N PHE A 65 -8.37 -17.00 17.29
CA PHE A 65 -7.97 -17.09 15.88
C PHE A 65 -6.54 -17.62 15.75
N GLU A 66 -6.25 -18.30 14.65
CA GLU A 66 -4.91 -18.70 14.25
C GLU A 66 -4.89 -18.83 12.73
N HIS A 67 -3.92 -18.20 12.09
CA HIS A 67 -3.79 -18.24 10.63
C HIS A 67 -2.33 -18.11 10.18
N VAL A 68 -2.04 -18.72 9.03
CA VAL A 68 -0.75 -18.58 8.35
C VAL A 68 -0.82 -17.36 7.43
N ILE A 69 0.03 -16.38 7.68
CA ILE A 69 0.10 -15.13 6.90
C ILE A 69 1.25 -15.26 5.89
N PRO A 70 0.97 -15.26 4.58
CA PRO A 70 2.01 -15.19 3.57
C PRO A 70 2.62 -13.79 3.54
N LEU A 71 3.95 -13.72 3.50
CA LEU A 71 4.73 -12.50 3.50
C LEU A 71 5.71 -12.50 2.32
N ASP A 72 5.78 -11.41 1.56
CA ASP A 72 6.81 -11.24 0.53
C ASP A 72 8.18 -10.94 1.14
N HIS A 73 8.19 -10.34 2.31
CA HIS A 73 9.34 -10.15 3.21
C HIS A 73 8.83 -9.82 4.62
N SER A 74 9.71 -9.85 5.60
CA SER A 74 9.38 -9.39 6.96
C SER A 74 8.98 -7.91 6.93
N GLN A 75 7.85 -7.55 7.55
CA GLN A 75 7.25 -6.22 7.38
C GLN A 75 6.27 -5.85 8.49
N SER A 76 5.93 -4.57 8.55
CA SER A 76 4.74 -4.13 9.27
C SER A 76 3.50 -4.67 8.56
N VAL A 77 2.59 -5.27 9.31
CA VAL A 77 1.28 -5.72 8.85
C VAL A 77 0.19 -5.00 9.60
N ARG A 78 -0.99 -4.89 8.99
CA ARG A 78 -2.13 -4.20 9.58
C ARG A 78 -3.27 -5.17 9.84
N ILE A 79 -3.78 -5.23 11.06
CA ILE A 79 -5.15 -5.70 11.30
C ILE A 79 -6.07 -4.49 11.16
N VAL A 80 -6.96 -4.53 10.17
CA VAL A 80 -7.87 -3.42 9.88
C VAL A 80 -8.64 -3.02 11.14
N GLU A 81 -8.74 -1.71 11.41
CA GLU A 81 -9.35 -1.11 12.59
C GLU A 81 -8.66 -1.39 13.95
N MET A 82 -7.71 -2.32 14.00
CA MET A 82 -7.04 -2.69 15.26
C MET A 82 -5.67 -2.04 15.41
N GLY A 83 -4.83 -2.05 14.36
CA GLY A 83 -3.52 -1.41 14.39
C GLY A 83 -2.48 -2.12 13.55
N ASP A 84 -1.30 -1.53 13.52
CA ASP A 84 -0.14 -2.03 12.80
C ASP A 84 0.88 -2.65 13.79
N PHE A 85 1.62 -3.67 13.34
CA PHE A 85 2.68 -4.32 14.10
C PHE A 85 3.66 -5.02 13.16
N LEU A 86 4.87 -5.25 13.62
CA LEU A 86 5.88 -5.97 12.85
C LEU A 86 5.64 -7.48 12.92
N LEU A 87 5.71 -8.15 11.78
CA LEU A 87 5.66 -9.60 11.64
C LEU A 87 6.81 -10.08 10.77
N LEU A 88 7.68 -10.92 11.34
CA LEU A 88 8.84 -11.48 10.65
C LEU A 88 8.50 -12.82 10.02
N VAL A 89 9.07 -13.07 8.84
CA VAL A 89 8.98 -14.39 8.18
C VAL A 89 9.55 -15.46 9.11
N GLY A 90 8.80 -16.54 9.28
CA GLY A 90 9.16 -17.68 10.15
C GLY A 90 8.68 -17.55 11.59
N ASP A 91 8.25 -16.38 12.05
CA ASP A 91 7.79 -16.20 13.42
C ASP A 91 6.34 -16.68 13.63
N THR A 92 6.06 -17.08 14.88
CA THR A 92 4.69 -17.22 15.39
C THR A 92 4.42 -16.10 16.38
N LEU A 93 3.58 -15.16 16.02
CA LEU A 93 3.22 -14.03 16.86
C LEU A 93 1.87 -14.29 17.54
N GLU A 94 1.86 -14.22 18.86
CA GLU A 94 0.65 -14.32 19.66
C GLU A 94 0.22 -12.94 20.14
N VAL A 95 -1.07 -12.58 19.89
CA VAL A 95 -1.62 -11.26 20.21
C VAL A 95 -2.95 -11.38 20.92
N THR A 96 -3.15 -10.60 21.97
CA THR A 96 -4.44 -10.35 22.57
C THR A 96 -4.98 -9.02 22.07
N ILE A 97 -6.20 -9.02 21.53
CA ILE A 97 -6.90 -7.83 21.05
C ILE A 97 -8.00 -7.49 22.05
N ASP A 98 -7.95 -6.33 22.66
CA ASP A 98 -9.01 -5.87 23.58
C ASP A 98 -9.91 -4.86 22.86
N ALA A 99 -11.08 -5.30 22.42
CA ALA A 99 -12.02 -4.48 21.65
C ALA A 99 -12.60 -3.29 22.46
N ALA A 100 -12.54 -3.32 23.80
CA ALA A 100 -13.01 -2.22 24.65
C ALA A 100 -12.00 -1.06 24.76
N LYS A 101 -10.75 -1.25 24.30
CA LYS A 101 -9.72 -0.21 24.38
C LYS A 101 -9.68 0.67 23.14
N GLU A 102 -9.06 1.84 23.29
CA GLU A 102 -8.73 2.72 22.15
C GLU A 102 -7.77 2.03 21.18
N ARG A 103 -7.82 2.41 19.89
CA ARG A 103 -7.13 1.75 18.80
C ARG A 103 -5.65 1.44 19.08
N PHE A 104 -4.91 2.38 19.64
CA PHE A 104 -3.47 2.23 19.86
C PHE A 104 -3.11 1.35 21.07
N ASP A 105 -4.06 1.08 21.97
CA ASP A 105 -3.88 0.27 23.19
C ASP A 105 -4.54 -1.10 23.07
N ARG A 106 -5.16 -1.42 21.92
CA ARG A 106 -5.91 -2.67 21.71
C ARG A 106 -5.03 -3.89 21.68
N LEU A 107 -3.81 -3.78 21.11
CA LEU A 107 -2.95 -4.92 20.87
C LEU A 107 -1.98 -5.15 22.03
N THR A 108 -1.96 -6.36 22.55
CA THR A 108 -0.97 -6.83 23.53
C THR A 108 -0.28 -8.06 22.98
N PHE A 109 1.02 -7.99 22.78
CA PHE A 109 1.83 -9.06 22.20
C PHE A 109 2.40 -9.97 23.28
N LEU A 110 2.40 -11.28 23.02
CA LEU A 110 2.84 -12.31 23.96
C LEU A 110 4.02 -13.11 23.36
N GLY A 111 4.81 -13.73 24.22
CA GLY A 111 5.96 -14.52 23.79
C GLY A 111 7.28 -13.76 23.83
N HIS A 112 8.34 -14.41 23.30
CA HIS A 112 9.74 -13.95 23.39
C HIS A 112 10.49 -14.04 22.05
N ASN A 113 9.80 -14.32 20.94
CA ASN A 113 10.44 -14.27 19.63
C ASN A 113 10.72 -12.81 19.22
N THR A 114 11.43 -12.62 18.13
CA THR A 114 11.88 -11.30 17.69
C THR A 114 10.71 -10.36 17.38
N SER A 115 9.67 -10.84 16.67
CA SER A 115 8.46 -10.05 16.41
C SER A 115 7.79 -9.61 17.71
N ALA A 116 7.57 -10.54 18.65
CA ALA A 116 6.96 -10.22 19.94
C ALA A 116 7.77 -9.18 20.71
N THR A 117 9.10 -9.36 20.79
CA THR A 117 10.01 -8.46 21.50
C THR A 117 9.96 -7.04 20.94
N ILE A 118 10.00 -6.88 19.62
CA ILE A 118 9.92 -5.56 18.97
C ILE A 118 8.58 -4.90 19.30
N ASN A 119 7.47 -5.60 19.09
CA ASN A 119 6.13 -5.06 19.29
C ASN A 119 5.85 -4.75 20.76
N GLN A 120 6.43 -5.48 21.72
CA GLN A 120 6.32 -5.21 23.16
C GLN A 120 7.10 -3.97 23.59
N LEU A 121 8.29 -3.75 23.03
CA LEU A 121 9.15 -2.62 23.37
C LEU A 121 8.69 -1.31 22.72
N TRP A 122 8.05 -1.38 21.56
CA TRP A 122 7.67 -0.23 20.76
C TRP A 122 6.82 0.82 21.51
N PRO A 123 5.71 0.48 22.22
CA PRO A 123 4.85 1.49 22.85
C PRO A 123 5.58 2.34 23.88
N ALA A 124 6.42 1.72 24.71
CA ALA A 124 7.19 2.43 25.75
C ALA A 124 8.26 3.33 25.11
N LEU A 125 8.96 2.83 24.09
CA LEU A 125 9.97 3.60 23.37
C LEU A 125 9.36 4.79 22.63
N ARG A 126 8.24 4.59 21.93
CA ARG A 126 7.49 5.65 21.28
C ARG A 126 7.05 6.74 22.25
N THR A 127 6.50 6.33 23.40
CA THR A 127 6.05 7.26 24.44
C THR A 127 7.22 8.07 25.02
N HIS A 128 8.41 7.49 25.14
CA HIS A 128 9.60 8.21 25.60
C HIS A 128 9.97 9.37 24.66
N TYR A 129 9.85 9.21 23.34
CA TYR A 129 10.24 10.25 22.36
C TYR A 129 9.12 11.24 22.07
N PHE A 130 7.90 10.79 21.95
CA PHE A 130 6.75 11.59 21.46
C PHE A 130 5.65 11.80 22.50
N GLY A 131 5.73 11.16 23.67
CA GLY A 131 4.63 11.15 24.63
C GLY A 131 3.37 10.50 24.03
N HIS A 132 2.21 11.06 24.35
CA HIS A 132 0.93 10.68 23.75
C HIS A 132 0.56 11.57 22.53
N LYS A 133 1.53 12.30 22.00
CA LYS A 133 1.30 13.24 20.90
C LYS A 133 1.04 12.49 19.60
N SER A 134 -0.01 12.90 18.90
CA SER A 134 -0.19 12.55 17.49
C SER A 134 0.66 13.47 16.62
N LEU A 135 1.47 12.88 15.73
CA LEU A 135 2.30 13.65 14.80
C LEU A 135 1.55 14.02 13.49
N ILE A 136 0.23 14.22 13.57
CA ILE A 136 -0.55 14.69 12.42
C ILE A 136 -0.34 16.19 12.26
N ILE A 137 0.20 16.60 11.11
CA ILE A 137 0.43 18.02 10.81
C ILE A 137 -0.82 18.61 10.16
N PRO A 138 -1.49 19.61 10.77
CA PRO A 138 -2.54 20.35 10.09
C PRO A 138 -2.02 21.04 8.82
N SER A 139 -2.84 21.04 7.77
CA SER A 139 -2.43 21.47 6.43
C SER A 139 -1.95 22.94 6.32
N ASP A 140 -2.24 23.77 7.32
CA ASP A 140 -1.86 25.18 7.42
C ASP A 140 -0.71 25.45 8.41
N GLN A 141 -0.20 24.42 9.10
CA GLN A 141 0.74 24.57 10.21
C GLN A 141 2.16 24.02 9.95
N LEU A 142 2.53 23.79 8.68
CA LEU A 142 3.86 23.26 8.35
C LEU A 142 5.01 24.09 8.95
N ALA A 143 4.91 25.41 8.87
CA ALA A 143 5.96 26.29 9.36
C ALA A 143 6.25 26.12 10.85
N THR A 144 5.22 25.76 11.63
CA THR A 144 5.34 25.50 13.08
C THR A 144 5.84 24.07 13.35
N TRP A 145 5.32 23.08 12.63
CA TRP A 145 5.60 21.66 12.89
C TRP A 145 6.92 21.16 12.30
N LYS A 146 7.36 21.72 11.16
CA LYS A 146 8.59 21.27 10.50
C LYS A 146 9.83 21.36 11.41
N PRO A 147 10.10 22.45 12.14
CA PRO A 147 11.24 22.52 13.07
C PRO A 147 11.16 21.42 14.13
N GLU A 148 9.99 21.16 14.69
CA GLU A 148 9.78 20.12 15.72
C GLU A 148 10.05 18.73 15.17
N LEU A 149 9.56 18.38 13.96
CA LEU A 149 9.85 17.10 13.33
C LEU A 149 11.34 16.91 13.06
N VAL A 150 12.00 17.96 12.61
CA VAL A 150 13.46 17.96 12.39
C VAL A 150 14.20 17.73 13.70
N GLU A 151 13.81 18.39 14.80
CA GLU A 151 14.39 18.19 16.11
C GLU A 151 14.22 16.75 16.61
N TYR A 152 13.03 16.14 16.44
CA TYR A 152 12.81 14.73 16.76
C TYR A 152 13.76 13.83 15.97
N ILE A 153 13.86 14.00 14.66
CA ILE A 153 14.73 13.19 13.80
C ILE A 153 16.19 13.33 14.22
N ASP A 154 16.68 14.55 14.40
CA ASP A 154 18.07 14.80 14.77
C ASP A 154 18.44 14.21 16.14
N ARG A 155 17.53 14.31 17.12
CA ARG A 155 17.70 13.68 18.44
C ARG A 155 17.74 12.15 18.32
N ILE A 156 16.81 11.55 17.56
CA ILE A 156 16.74 10.11 17.37
C ILE A 156 18.02 9.60 16.68
N ILE A 157 18.47 10.26 15.63
CA ILE A 157 19.72 9.93 14.93
C ILE A 157 20.90 9.98 15.92
N ALA A 158 21.01 11.03 16.72
CA ALA A 158 22.08 11.17 17.70
C ALA A 158 22.05 10.06 18.77
N ASP A 159 20.88 9.63 19.21
CA ASP A 159 20.71 8.56 20.18
C ASP A 159 21.01 7.18 19.58
N ILE A 160 20.61 6.92 18.33
CA ILE A 160 20.99 5.70 17.60
C ILE A 160 22.52 5.64 17.46
N GLN A 161 23.16 6.71 17.00
CA GLN A 161 24.61 6.78 16.78
C GLN A 161 25.43 6.57 18.06
N ALA A 162 24.88 6.99 19.19
CA ALA A 162 25.53 6.90 20.49
C ALA A 162 25.11 5.65 21.29
N ASP A 163 24.30 4.75 20.72
CA ASP A 163 23.70 3.57 21.40
C ASP A 163 22.99 3.96 22.72
N ARG A 164 22.22 5.05 22.68
CA ARG A 164 21.49 5.60 23.82
C ARG A 164 19.99 5.42 23.79
N LEU A 165 19.47 4.60 22.87
CA LEU A 165 18.04 4.29 22.90
C LEU A 165 17.69 3.66 24.27
N PRO A 166 16.60 4.09 24.92
CA PRO A 166 16.21 3.61 26.25
C PRO A 166 15.61 2.18 26.18
N LEU A 167 16.44 1.23 25.79
CA LEU A 167 16.11 -0.17 25.64
C LEU A 167 16.76 -1.02 26.74
N PRO A 168 16.22 -2.19 27.08
CA PRO A 168 16.83 -3.10 28.04
C PRO A 168 18.28 -3.46 27.68
N ALA A 169 19.12 -3.62 28.68
CA ALA A 169 20.49 -4.06 28.46
C ALA A 169 20.52 -5.43 27.75
N GLY A 170 21.41 -5.57 26.77
CA GLY A 170 21.50 -6.80 25.97
C GLY A 170 20.43 -6.97 24.89
N THR A 171 19.64 -5.92 24.58
CA THR A 171 18.73 -5.94 23.44
C THR A 171 19.49 -6.28 22.16
N ASP A 172 18.95 -7.22 21.38
CA ASP A 172 19.53 -7.68 20.12
C ASP A 172 19.77 -6.53 19.14
N PRO A 173 20.89 -6.50 18.42
CA PRO A 173 21.22 -5.43 17.47
C PRO A 173 20.16 -5.21 16.39
N PHE A 174 19.56 -6.27 15.83
CA PHE A 174 18.47 -6.16 14.87
C PHE A 174 17.24 -5.48 15.48
N VAL A 175 16.87 -5.87 16.72
CA VAL A 175 15.76 -5.24 17.46
C VAL A 175 16.03 -3.75 17.68
N LYS A 176 17.24 -3.37 18.09
CA LYS A 176 17.63 -1.96 18.27
C LYS A 176 17.51 -1.17 16.96
N GLU A 177 18.00 -1.76 15.87
CA GLU A 177 18.00 -1.12 14.56
C GLU A 177 16.59 -0.89 14.05
N VAL A 178 15.71 -1.90 14.14
CA VAL A 178 14.29 -1.79 13.75
C VAL A 178 13.55 -0.76 14.60
N LEU A 179 13.74 -0.76 15.91
CA LEU A 179 13.10 0.20 16.81
C LEU A 179 13.57 1.63 16.56
N GLY A 180 14.87 1.82 16.30
CA GLY A 180 15.43 3.12 15.93
C GLY A 180 14.85 3.64 14.62
N ALA A 181 14.75 2.78 13.61
CA ALA A 181 14.12 3.12 12.34
C ALA A 181 12.62 3.42 12.50
N SER A 182 11.91 2.70 13.37
CA SER A 182 10.51 2.96 13.67
C SER A 182 10.28 4.35 14.27
N LEU A 183 11.20 4.80 15.14
CA LEU A 183 11.18 6.18 15.66
C LEU A 183 11.38 7.22 14.56
N LEU A 184 12.27 6.98 13.59
CA LEU A 184 12.51 7.88 12.45
C LEU A 184 11.33 7.89 11.50
N ALA A 185 10.64 6.77 11.32
CA ALA A 185 9.51 6.63 10.40
C ALA A 185 8.33 7.53 10.80
N GLU A 186 8.01 7.68 12.08
CA GLU A 186 6.86 8.48 12.52
C GLU A 186 6.91 9.95 12.07
N PRO A 187 7.94 10.75 12.40
CA PRO A 187 8.01 12.13 11.93
C PRO A 187 8.18 12.22 10.41
N PHE A 188 8.81 11.22 9.78
CA PHE A 188 8.98 11.17 8.34
C PHE A 188 7.65 10.95 7.62
N VAL A 189 6.84 9.99 8.07
CA VAL A 189 5.50 9.73 7.53
C VAL A 189 4.57 10.91 7.81
N ALA A 190 4.67 11.56 8.98
CA ALA A 190 3.89 12.76 9.28
C ALA A 190 4.15 13.87 8.25
N PHE A 191 5.41 14.09 7.88
CA PHE A 191 5.75 15.04 6.82
C PHE A 191 5.27 14.58 5.45
N GLY A 192 5.38 13.29 5.14
CA GLY A 192 4.86 12.70 3.91
C GLY A 192 3.33 12.83 3.76
N ASN A 193 2.59 12.62 4.84
CA ASN A 193 1.14 12.84 4.88
C ASN A 193 0.78 14.31 4.61
N TYR A 194 1.54 15.23 5.19
CA TYR A 194 1.38 16.65 4.89
C TYR A 194 1.60 16.95 3.39
N CYS A 195 2.62 16.35 2.77
CA CYS A 195 2.87 16.47 1.31
C CYS A 195 1.69 15.91 0.50
N HIS A 196 1.17 14.75 0.90
CA HIS A 196 0.01 14.11 0.29
C HIS A 196 -1.22 15.03 0.33
N ASP A 197 -1.59 15.53 1.51
CA ASP A 197 -2.79 16.35 1.68
C ASP A 197 -2.71 17.63 0.86
N ASN A 198 -1.54 18.29 0.81
CA ASN A 198 -1.38 19.49 0.00
C ASN A 198 -1.44 19.21 -1.50
N LEU A 199 -0.89 18.09 -1.97
CA LEU A 199 -0.97 17.71 -3.37
C LEU A 199 -2.42 17.46 -3.81
N TYR A 200 -3.18 16.68 -3.03
CA TYR A 200 -4.54 16.26 -3.42
C TYR A 200 -5.64 17.29 -3.05
N THR A 201 -5.47 18.03 -1.97
CA THR A 201 -6.51 19.00 -1.55
C THR A 201 -6.30 20.39 -2.14
N LYS A 202 -5.06 20.82 -2.34
CA LYS A 202 -4.72 22.16 -2.78
C LYS A 202 -4.05 22.21 -4.16
N GLY A 203 -3.73 21.07 -4.75
CA GLY A 203 -2.98 20.98 -6.02
C GLY A 203 -1.58 21.58 -5.95
N THR A 204 -1.05 21.82 -4.75
CA THR A 204 0.25 22.48 -4.54
C THR A 204 1.30 21.47 -4.07
N ARG A 205 2.45 21.48 -4.74
CA ARG A 205 3.62 20.69 -4.34
C ARG A 205 4.48 21.48 -3.35
N VAL A 206 4.80 20.88 -2.21
CA VAL A 206 5.57 21.53 -1.14
C VAL A 206 7.07 21.25 -1.30
N MET A 207 7.59 21.48 -2.47
CA MET A 207 8.94 21.02 -2.89
C MET A 207 10.10 21.67 -2.12
N GLY A 208 10.06 22.98 -1.89
CA GLY A 208 11.14 23.68 -1.17
C GLY A 208 11.31 23.20 0.27
N SER A 209 10.22 22.77 0.90
CA SER A 209 10.25 22.25 2.28
C SER A 209 10.87 20.87 2.39
N LEU A 210 10.82 20.06 1.32
CA LEU A 210 11.38 18.71 1.30
C LEU A 210 12.91 18.73 1.40
N TYR A 211 13.59 19.62 0.65
CA TYR A 211 15.04 19.71 0.70
C TYR A 211 15.57 20.00 2.09
N ASP A 212 15.02 21.03 2.73
CA ASP A 212 15.44 21.42 4.06
C ASP A 212 15.15 20.32 5.10
N PHE A 213 14.08 19.53 4.88
CA PHE A 213 13.71 18.43 5.75
C PHE A 213 14.68 17.25 5.60
N LEU A 214 15.11 16.93 4.39
CA LEU A 214 16.03 15.84 4.08
C LEU A 214 17.50 16.21 4.30
N ALA A 215 17.88 17.49 4.19
CA ALA A 215 19.26 17.94 4.18
C ALA A 215 20.08 17.39 5.37
N GLY A 216 21.10 16.60 5.07
CA GLY A 216 21.96 15.93 6.04
C GLY A 216 21.36 14.69 6.71
N ARG A 217 20.14 14.28 6.32
CA ARG A 217 19.39 13.14 6.89
C ARG A 217 19.10 12.06 5.87
N GLU A 218 19.50 12.25 4.61
CA GLU A 218 19.18 11.38 3.48
C GLU A 218 19.54 9.93 3.75
N GLN A 219 20.70 9.69 4.37
CA GLN A 219 21.15 8.35 4.70
C GLN A 219 20.20 7.63 5.65
N TRP A 220 19.59 8.34 6.59
CA TRP A 220 18.70 7.79 7.61
C TRP A 220 17.25 7.66 7.14
N LEU A 221 16.81 8.54 6.25
CA LEU A 221 15.43 8.60 5.81
C LEU A 221 15.19 7.93 4.45
N LEU A 222 16.19 7.93 3.57
CA LEU A 222 16.04 7.43 2.20
C LEU A 222 16.93 6.21 1.88
N ASP A 223 17.98 5.96 2.66
CA ASP A 223 18.97 4.91 2.35
C ASP A 223 19.20 3.94 3.53
N TYR A 224 18.32 3.96 4.52
CA TYR A 224 18.41 3.10 5.71
C TYR A 224 17.44 1.91 5.57
N PRO A 225 17.96 0.66 5.35
CA PRO A 225 17.11 -0.51 5.10
C PRO A 225 16.14 -0.83 6.23
N ALA A 226 16.50 -0.51 7.48
CA ALA A 226 15.64 -0.72 8.64
C ALA A 226 14.30 0.02 8.57
N MET A 227 14.21 1.10 7.79
CA MET A 227 12.95 1.83 7.56
C MET A 227 11.85 0.95 6.95
N LEU A 228 12.21 -0.10 6.21
CA LEU A 228 11.27 -1.06 5.64
C LEU A 228 10.69 -2.03 6.68
N PHE A 229 11.25 -2.04 7.90
CA PHE A 229 10.77 -2.82 9.05
C PHE A 229 10.08 -1.97 10.11
N ALA A 230 9.83 -0.69 9.85
CA ALA A 230 9.18 0.18 10.83
C ALA A 230 7.87 -0.43 11.35
N VAL A 231 7.70 -0.48 12.68
CA VAL A 231 6.58 -1.17 13.35
C VAL A 231 5.24 -0.58 12.94
N GLN A 232 5.16 0.74 12.92
CA GLN A 232 3.98 1.46 12.44
C GLN A 232 4.30 2.09 11.10
N ASP A 233 3.30 2.12 10.24
CA ASP A 233 3.36 2.82 8.95
C ASP A 233 4.51 2.40 8.01
N GLY A 234 5.13 1.20 8.18
CA GLY A 234 6.24 0.76 7.32
C GLY A 234 5.91 0.86 5.82
N HIS A 235 4.70 0.46 5.42
CA HIS A 235 4.20 0.68 4.07
C HIS A 235 4.12 2.18 3.73
N HIS A 236 3.63 3.01 4.63
CA HIS A 236 3.49 4.44 4.40
C HIS A 236 4.84 5.15 4.22
N VAL A 237 5.93 4.66 4.84
CA VAL A 237 7.28 5.21 4.60
C VAL A 237 7.59 5.20 3.10
N VAL A 238 7.48 4.04 2.46
CA VAL A 238 7.76 3.89 1.03
C VAL A 238 6.75 4.65 0.18
N ASN A 239 5.46 4.44 0.44
CA ASN A 239 4.39 5.08 -0.32
C ASN A 239 4.48 6.62 -0.28
N ARG A 240 4.72 7.22 0.90
CA ARG A 240 4.83 8.68 1.00
C ARG A 240 6.05 9.23 0.27
N VAL A 241 7.17 8.52 0.30
CA VAL A 241 8.35 8.94 -0.46
C VAL A 241 8.07 8.86 -1.97
N VAL A 242 7.67 7.69 -2.44
CA VAL A 242 7.54 7.40 -3.87
C VAL A 242 6.41 8.20 -4.51
N MET A 243 5.23 8.26 -3.88
CA MET A 243 4.05 8.89 -4.47
C MET A 243 3.94 10.39 -4.23
N HIS A 244 4.47 10.91 -3.13
CA HIS A 244 4.16 12.28 -2.68
C HIS A 244 5.38 13.17 -2.50
N MET A 245 6.49 12.62 -2.07
CA MET A 245 7.73 13.38 -1.96
C MET A 245 8.52 13.39 -3.28
N MET A 246 8.52 12.28 -4.01
CA MET A 246 9.19 12.14 -5.32
C MET A 246 8.22 11.74 -6.44
N PRO A 247 7.06 12.40 -6.59
CA PRO A 247 6.04 11.96 -7.55
C PRO A 247 6.48 12.06 -8.99
N ASP A 248 7.41 12.98 -9.30
CA ASP A 248 7.89 13.20 -10.67
C ASP A 248 8.63 11.97 -11.24
N TYR A 249 9.15 11.12 -10.38
CA TYR A 249 9.81 9.90 -10.80
C TYR A 249 8.83 8.87 -11.41
N ASN A 250 7.68 8.69 -10.77
CA ASN A 250 6.66 7.75 -11.25
C ASN A 250 5.85 8.26 -12.44
N PHE A 251 5.86 9.59 -12.68
CA PHE A 251 5.07 10.23 -13.74
C PHE A 251 5.91 10.73 -14.91
N LEU A 252 7.20 10.42 -14.95
CA LEU A 252 8.03 10.71 -16.13
C LEU A 252 7.51 9.87 -17.31
N LYS A 253 6.93 10.56 -18.27
CA LYS A 253 6.53 9.98 -19.56
C LYS A 253 7.59 10.27 -20.60
N PRO A 254 7.90 9.31 -21.52
CA PRO A 254 8.86 9.54 -22.60
C PRO A 254 8.59 10.83 -23.38
N SER A 255 7.32 11.17 -23.60
CA SER A 255 6.88 12.38 -24.29
C SER A 255 7.26 13.69 -23.57
N ARG A 256 7.65 13.63 -22.31
CA ARG A 256 8.10 14.80 -21.51
C ARG A 256 9.61 14.95 -21.44
N VAL A 257 10.36 14.00 -22.01
CA VAL A 257 11.83 14.02 -22.03
C VAL A 257 12.28 14.40 -23.44
N PRO A 258 12.85 15.58 -23.64
CA PRO A 258 13.28 16.01 -24.98
C PRO A 258 14.25 15.03 -25.64
N GLY A 259 13.94 14.64 -26.88
CA GLY A 259 14.80 13.74 -27.65
C GLY A 259 14.70 12.26 -27.31
N LEU A 260 13.83 11.88 -26.36
CA LEU A 260 13.59 10.48 -26.01
C LEU A 260 12.53 9.87 -26.94
N ARG A 261 12.79 8.67 -27.46
CA ARG A 261 11.79 7.92 -28.22
C ARG A 261 10.71 7.37 -27.26
N PRO A 262 9.46 7.24 -27.72
CA PRO A 262 8.36 6.76 -26.88
C PRO A 262 8.56 5.36 -26.28
N ASP A 263 9.38 4.52 -26.95
CA ASP A 263 9.67 3.12 -26.57
C ASP A 263 11.00 2.95 -25.82
N ASP A 264 11.75 4.04 -25.59
CA ASP A 264 13.05 3.99 -24.92
C ASP A 264 12.91 4.03 -23.39
N GLN A 265 12.57 2.89 -22.79
CA GLN A 265 12.42 2.74 -21.34
C GLN A 265 13.76 2.93 -20.61
N THR A 266 14.87 2.46 -21.16
CA THR A 266 16.20 2.65 -20.55
C THR A 266 16.57 4.13 -20.47
N GLY A 267 16.37 4.87 -21.55
CA GLY A 267 16.57 6.31 -21.58
C GLY A 267 15.64 7.05 -20.61
N LEU A 268 14.39 6.59 -20.46
CA LEU A 268 13.43 7.14 -19.51
C LEU A 268 13.93 6.99 -18.07
N TYR A 269 14.37 5.80 -17.67
CA TYR A 269 14.89 5.54 -16.32
C TYR A 269 16.16 6.33 -16.02
N GLN A 270 17.06 6.47 -16.99
CA GLN A 270 18.25 7.31 -16.86
C GLN A 270 17.90 8.79 -16.73
N ALA A 271 16.92 9.27 -17.50
CA ALA A 271 16.45 10.65 -17.41
C ALA A 271 15.77 10.91 -16.04
N ALA A 272 14.98 9.97 -15.53
CA ALA A 272 14.37 10.04 -14.22
C ALA A 272 15.44 10.13 -13.12
N SER A 273 16.47 9.29 -13.16
CA SER A 273 17.57 9.32 -12.21
C SER A 273 18.30 10.66 -12.22
N ARG A 274 18.62 11.19 -13.42
CA ARG A 274 19.25 12.53 -13.56
C ARG A 274 18.35 13.62 -12.99
N TYR A 275 17.05 13.60 -13.32
CA TYR A 275 16.09 14.58 -12.84
C TYR A 275 16.06 14.64 -11.30
N ILE A 276 16.05 13.48 -10.63
CA ILE A 276 16.05 13.41 -9.18
C ILE A 276 17.36 13.94 -8.60
N GLN A 277 18.52 13.61 -9.19
CA GLN A 277 19.82 14.13 -8.76
C GLN A 277 19.87 15.67 -8.89
N GLU A 278 19.46 16.20 -10.02
CA GLU A 278 19.49 17.64 -10.29
C GLU A 278 18.44 18.40 -9.50
N ARG A 279 17.24 17.83 -9.39
CA ARG A 279 16.10 18.49 -8.78
C ARG A 279 16.09 18.40 -7.25
N TYR A 280 16.53 17.25 -6.72
CA TYR A 280 16.47 16.95 -5.29
C TYR A 280 17.86 16.87 -4.63
N HIS A 281 18.93 17.03 -5.39
CA HIS A 281 20.32 16.87 -4.95
C HIS A 281 20.58 15.53 -4.23
N LEU A 282 19.80 14.50 -4.55
CA LEU A 282 19.84 13.18 -3.95
C LEU A 282 20.70 12.24 -4.82
N LYS A 283 21.39 11.30 -4.16
CA LYS A 283 22.09 10.22 -4.88
C LYS A 283 21.05 9.30 -5.52
N SER A 284 21.18 9.01 -6.81
CA SER A 284 20.27 8.12 -7.55
C SER A 284 20.31 6.66 -7.10
N THR A 285 21.24 6.31 -6.23
CA THR A 285 21.46 4.94 -5.72
C THR A 285 20.89 4.70 -4.34
N ASN A 286 20.20 5.68 -3.73
CA ASN A 286 19.59 5.45 -2.43
C ASN A 286 18.44 4.44 -2.52
N LEU A 287 18.16 3.75 -1.42
CA LEU A 287 17.19 2.66 -1.35
C LEU A 287 15.80 3.07 -1.87
N MET A 288 15.27 4.21 -1.42
CA MET A 288 13.92 4.65 -1.79
C MET A 288 13.79 4.99 -3.29
N GLN A 289 14.81 5.55 -3.91
CA GLN A 289 14.81 5.77 -5.36
C GLN A 289 14.85 4.47 -6.15
N GLN A 290 15.63 3.50 -5.68
CA GLN A 290 15.69 2.18 -6.31
C GLN A 290 14.35 1.43 -6.16
N ILE A 291 13.65 1.59 -5.03
CA ILE A 291 12.28 1.07 -4.86
C ILE A 291 11.32 1.78 -5.81
N ALA A 292 11.40 3.11 -5.96
CA ALA A 292 10.56 3.84 -6.90
C ALA A 292 10.76 3.35 -8.36
N LEU A 293 12.00 3.02 -8.72
CA LEU A 293 12.30 2.39 -10.01
C LEU A 293 11.65 1.01 -10.14
N CYS A 294 11.71 0.20 -9.08
CA CYS A 294 11.06 -1.11 -9.06
C CYS A 294 9.53 -0.97 -9.23
N TRP A 295 8.90 -0.01 -8.54
CA TRP A 295 7.47 0.29 -8.70
C TRP A 295 7.12 0.65 -10.14
N SER A 296 7.96 1.43 -10.84
CA SER A 296 7.70 1.81 -12.23
C SER A 296 7.65 0.62 -13.19
N VAL A 297 8.18 -0.54 -12.78
CA VAL A 297 8.14 -1.78 -13.57
C VAL A 297 6.92 -2.63 -13.20
N PHE A 298 6.58 -2.71 -11.91
CA PHE A 298 5.63 -3.70 -11.40
C PHE A 298 4.25 -3.13 -11.01
N ARG A 299 4.03 -1.84 -11.15
CA ARG A 299 2.70 -1.27 -10.84
C ARG A 299 1.64 -1.75 -11.81
N GLU A 300 0.41 -1.91 -11.31
CA GLU A 300 -0.75 -2.38 -12.07
C GLU A 300 -1.05 -1.53 -13.30
N ASP A 301 -0.82 -0.21 -13.25
CA ASP A 301 -0.99 0.69 -14.40
C ASP A 301 0.04 0.48 -15.53
N HIS A 302 1.10 -0.31 -15.28
CA HIS A 302 2.12 -0.71 -16.27
C HIS A 302 2.03 -2.19 -16.63
N ILE A 303 1.42 -3.00 -15.78
CA ILE A 303 1.23 -4.43 -15.94
C ILE A 303 -0.26 -4.68 -15.78
N ASP A 304 -1.02 -4.43 -16.83
CA ASP A 304 -2.40 -4.88 -16.86
C ASP A 304 -2.45 -6.41 -17.08
N GLU A 305 -3.62 -7.00 -16.87
CA GLU A 305 -3.81 -8.45 -17.06
C GLU A 305 -3.55 -8.87 -18.52
N ASP A 306 -3.60 -7.93 -19.46
CA ASP A 306 -3.33 -8.13 -20.89
C ASP A 306 -1.86 -7.92 -21.26
N SER A 307 -1.01 -7.40 -20.33
CA SER A 307 0.41 -7.23 -20.58
C SER A 307 1.06 -8.57 -20.90
N SER A 308 1.68 -8.66 -22.06
CA SER A 308 2.36 -9.88 -22.46
C SER A 308 3.58 -10.14 -21.56
N PRO A 309 3.96 -11.40 -21.33
CA PRO A 309 5.21 -11.73 -20.64
C PRO A 309 6.43 -11.03 -21.28
N ASP A 310 6.41 -10.83 -22.60
CA ASP A 310 7.47 -10.14 -23.34
C ASP A 310 7.53 -8.65 -23.00
N GLU A 311 6.40 -8.01 -22.75
CA GLU A 311 6.34 -6.61 -22.36
C GLU A 311 6.95 -6.39 -20.97
N LEU A 312 6.56 -7.19 -19.99
CA LEU A 312 7.17 -7.15 -18.66
C LEU A 312 8.67 -7.48 -18.72
N ALA A 313 9.07 -8.49 -19.51
CA ALA A 313 10.46 -8.83 -19.70
C ALA A 313 11.26 -7.64 -20.29
N ARG A 314 10.67 -6.90 -21.23
CA ARG A 314 11.26 -5.69 -21.79
C ARG A 314 11.43 -4.58 -20.75
N LEU A 315 10.36 -4.28 -19.97
CA LEU A 315 10.41 -3.29 -18.90
C LEU A 315 11.44 -3.65 -17.82
N PHE A 316 11.41 -4.91 -17.36
CA PHE A 316 12.35 -5.42 -16.37
C PHE A 316 13.81 -5.37 -16.88
N SER A 317 14.04 -5.79 -18.12
CA SER A 317 15.39 -5.76 -18.72
C SER A 317 15.93 -4.35 -18.88
N ALA A 318 15.07 -3.35 -19.09
CA ALA A 318 15.48 -1.95 -19.16
C ALA A 318 15.77 -1.37 -17.76
N ALA A 319 15.04 -1.80 -16.73
CA ALA A 319 15.17 -1.28 -15.37
C ALA A 319 16.32 -1.94 -14.59
N ILE A 320 16.51 -3.26 -14.73
CA ILE A 320 17.45 -4.04 -13.89
C ILE A 320 18.88 -3.50 -13.90
N PRO A 321 19.45 -3.01 -15.01
CA PRO A 321 20.79 -2.42 -15.02
C PRO A 321 20.91 -1.12 -14.21
N GLN A 322 19.77 -0.48 -13.90
CA GLN A 322 19.72 0.75 -13.10
C GLN A 322 19.57 0.43 -11.60
N ILE A 323 19.16 -0.79 -11.25
CA ILE A 323 18.98 -1.24 -9.88
C ILE A 323 20.33 -1.71 -9.35
N THR A 324 20.99 -0.86 -8.58
CA THR A 324 22.32 -1.14 -7.99
C THR A 324 22.26 -1.50 -6.51
N ASN A 325 21.12 -1.23 -5.85
CA ASN A 325 20.91 -1.62 -4.46
C ASN A 325 20.63 -3.14 -4.39
N PRO A 326 21.41 -3.94 -3.65
CA PRO A 326 21.31 -5.40 -3.64
C PRO A 326 19.96 -5.90 -3.06
N ILE A 327 19.38 -5.19 -2.10
CA ILE A 327 18.07 -5.52 -1.52
C ILE A 327 17.00 -5.39 -2.60
N VAL A 328 16.96 -4.25 -3.29
CA VAL A 328 15.96 -4.00 -4.35
C VAL A 328 16.15 -4.96 -5.51
N ALA A 329 17.39 -5.21 -5.94
CA ALA A 329 17.69 -6.17 -7.01
C ALA A 329 17.17 -7.59 -6.68
N LYS A 330 17.41 -8.05 -5.45
CA LYS A 330 16.91 -9.33 -4.98
C LYS A 330 15.38 -9.41 -5.01
N MET A 331 14.69 -8.40 -4.48
CA MET A 331 13.24 -8.37 -4.41
C MET A 331 12.60 -8.22 -5.80
N ALA A 332 13.16 -7.37 -6.65
CA ALA A 332 12.72 -7.22 -8.04
C ALA A 332 12.83 -8.56 -8.82
N LEU A 333 13.97 -9.24 -8.68
CA LEU A 333 14.17 -10.54 -9.33
C LEU A 333 13.23 -11.63 -8.78
N GLN A 334 12.99 -11.64 -7.46
CA GLN A 334 12.03 -12.55 -6.84
C GLN A 334 10.63 -12.32 -7.43
N ARG A 335 10.17 -11.08 -7.51
CA ARG A 335 8.85 -10.74 -8.05
C ARG A 335 8.72 -11.07 -9.53
N TYR A 336 9.74 -10.75 -10.33
CA TYR A 336 9.78 -11.11 -11.74
C TYR A 336 9.63 -12.63 -11.96
N ARG A 337 10.36 -13.44 -11.20
CA ARG A 337 10.25 -14.91 -11.27
C ARG A 337 8.86 -15.40 -10.90
N GLN A 338 8.26 -14.87 -9.85
CA GLN A 338 6.89 -15.23 -9.45
C GLN A 338 5.88 -14.90 -10.55
N TYR A 339 6.03 -13.74 -11.19
CA TYR A 339 5.17 -13.33 -12.29
C TYR A 339 5.30 -14.27 -13.50
N VAL A 340 6.52 -14.59 -13.92
CA VAL A 340 6.76 -15.50 -15.05
C VAL A 340 6.17 -16.88 -14.76
N ILE A 341 6.43 -17.45 -13.58
CA ILE A 341 5.90 -18.77 -13.18
C ILE A 341 4.36 -18.75 -13.17
N SER A 342 3.73 -17.67 -12.69
CA SER A 342 2.27 -17.58 -12.65
C SER A 342 1.63 -17.56 -14.05
N ARG A 343 2.33 -17.05 -15.07
CA ARG A 343 1.82 -16.95 -16.44
C ARG A 343 2.16 -18.14 -17.34
N GLU A 344 3.21 -18.90 -17.04
CA GLU A 344 3.57 -20.08 -17.83
C GLU A 344 2.61 -21.28 -17.67
N GLY A 345 1.67 -21.25 -16.73
CA GLY A 345 0.86 -22.44 -16.42
C GLY A 345 -0.61 -22.26 -16.03
N GLN A 346 -1.15 -21.06 -15.88
CA GLN A 346 -2.55 -20.88 -15.47
C GLN A 346 -3.17 -19.64 -16.11
N PRO A 347 -4.48 -19.67 -16.52
CA PRO A 347 -5.21 -18.42 -16.62
C PRO A 347 -5.15 -17.70 -15.27
N VAL A 348 -5.07 -16.36 -15.27
CA VAL A 348 -5.14 -15.54 -14.06
C VAL A 348 -6.47 -15.86 -13.37
N GLN A 349 -6.47 -16.86 -12.53
CA GLN A 349 -7.51 -17.00 -11.53
C GLN A 349 -7.14 -15.94 -10.50
N THR A 350 -7.96 -14.89 -10.42
CA THR A 350 -8.17 -14.19 -9.15
C THR A 350 -8.53 -15.31 -8.18
N ALA A 351 -7.55 -15.79 -7.44
CA ALA A 351 -7.75 -16.93 -6.58
C ALA A 351 -8.71 -16.45 -5.49
N SER A 352 -9.98 -16.82 -5.65
CA SER A 352 -10.92 -16.72 -4.55
C SER A 352 -10.35 -17.56 -3.41
N MET A 353 -9.91 -16.90 -2.37
CA MET A 353 -9.42 -17.59 -1.19
C MET A 353 -10.58 -18.24 -0.41
N THR A 354 -11.83 -17.79 -0.64
CA THR A 354 -13.01 -18.32 0.04
C THR A 354 -14.19 -18.53 -0.91
N PRO A 355 -14.90 -19.68 -0.86
CA PRO A 355 -16.13 -19.90 -1.62
C PRO A 355 -17.23 -18.86 -1.31
N GLU A 356 -17.21 -18.27 -0.11
CA GLU A 356 -18.14 -17.26 0.32
C GLU A 356 -17.99 -15.96 -0.48
N ALA A 357 -16.77 -15.53 -0.77
CA ALA A 357 -16.51 -14.35 -1.60
C ALA A 357 -17.04 -14.54 -3.03
N ASP A 358 -16.88 -15.72 -3.61
CA ASP A 358 -17.43 -16.07 -4.90
C ASP A 358 -18.96 -16.06 -4.88
N ALA A 359 -19.58 -16.61 -3.85
CA ALA A 359 -21.03 -16.64 -3.70
C ALA A 359 -21.61 -15.21 -3.60
N ILE A 360 -20.94 -14.31 -2.86
CA ILE A 360 -21.34 -12.90 -2.75
C ILE A 360 -21.23 -12.21 -4.10
N PHE A 361 -20.07 -12.33 -4.77
CA PHE A 361 -19.86 -11.69 -6.06
C PHE A 361 -20.86 -12.19 -7.12
N ASN A 362 -21.04 -13.51 -7.23
CA ASN A 362 -22.00 -14.12 -8.13
C ASN A 362 -23.44 -13.67 -7.85
N ARG A 363 -23.83 -13.52 -6.58
CA ARG A 363 -25.16 -12.98 -6.21
C ARG A 363 -25.32 -11.54 -6.70
N ILE A 364 -24.27 -10.71 -6.60
CA ILE A 364 -24.30 -9.31 -7.02
C ILE A 364 -24.47 -9.21 -8.54
N ILE A 365 -23.76 -10.00 -9.33
CA ILE A 365 -23.80 -9.91 -10.80
C ILE A 365 -24.94 -10.68 -11.44
N ALA A 366 -25.54 -11.65 -10.74
CA ALA A 366 -26.60 -12.53 -11.28
C ALA A 366 -27.79 -11.78 -11.92
N PRO A 367 -28.29 -10.65 -11.38
CA PRO A 367 -29.40 -9.89 -11.99
C PRO A 367 -29.05 -9.30 -13.37
N TYR A 368 -27.77 -9.17 -13.67
CA TYR A 368 -27.28 -8.50 -14.87
C TYR A 368 -26.73 -9.46 -15.92
N LYS A 369 -26.95 -10.76 -15.78
CA LYS A 369 -26.52 -11.77 -16.73
C LYS A 369 -26.95 -11.42 -18.16
N GLY A 370 -26.03 -11.60 -19.13
CA GLY A 370 -26.25 -11.21 -20.53
C GLY A 370 -25.85 -9.75 -20.84
N ASN A 371 -25.39 -9.01 -19.85
CA ASN A 371 -24.77 -7.70 -20.04
C ASN A 371 -23.26 -7.76 -19.72
N VAL A 372 -22.51 -6.91 -20.38
CA VAL A 372 -21.12 -6.60 -20.00
C VAL A 372 -21.15 -5.58 -18.87
N LEU A 373 -20.42 -5.85 -17.79
CA LEU A 373 -20.47 -5.03 -16.57
C LEU A 373 -19.15 -4.30 -16.35
N LYS A 374 -19.21 -3.00 -16.05
CA LYS A 374 -18.14 -2.29 -15.37
C LYS A 374 -18.52 -2.15 -13.90
N ILE A 375 -17.64 -2.54 -13.01
CA ILE A 375 -17.89 -2.57 -11.58
C ILE A 375 -16.87 -1.68 -10.88
N ASP A 376 -17.38 -0.67 -10.17
CA ASP A 376 -16.58 0.25 -9.38
C ASP A 376 -16.83 0.02 -7.89
N PHE A 377 -15.80 -0.31 -7.16
CA PHE A 377 -15.80 -0.32 -5.70
C PHE A 377 -15.46 1.08 -5.19
N TRP A 378 -16.38 1.70 -4.48
CA TRP A 378 -16.28 3.11 -4.10
C TRP A 378 -16.81 3.39 -2.70
N GLY A 379 -16.60 4.64 -2.21
CA GLY A 379 -17.17 5.10 -0.96
C GLY A 379 -17.48 6.59 -1.01
N ILE A 380 -18.48 7.03 -0.24
CA ILE A 380 -18.89 8.44 -0.16
C ILE A 380 -17.78 9.37 0.33
N TYR A 381 -16.80 8.83 1.07
CA TYR A 381 -15.60 9.53 1.54
C TYR A 381 -14.48 9.60 0.48
N CYS A 382 -14.54 8.77 -0.56
CA CYS A 382 -13.51 8.65 -1.59
C CYS A 382 -13.65 9.77 -2.63
N SER A 383 -12.83 10.81 -2.52
CA SER A 383 -12.85 11.94 -3.46
C SER A 383 -12.47 11.57 -4.90
N PRO A 384 -11.43 10.75 -5.16
CA PRO A 384 -11.14 10.25 -6.51
C PRO A 384 -12.34 9.48 -7.10
N CYS A 385 -12.93 8.54 -6.35
CA CYS A 385 -14.09 7.79 -6.83
C CYS A 385 -15.24 8.70 -7.28
N LYS A 386 -15.52 9.75 -6.50
CA LYS A 386 -16.57 10.72 -6.86
C LYS A 386 -16.24 11.46 -8.14
N ALA A 387 -14.98 11.82 -8.35
CA ALA A 387 -14.54 12.47 -9.57
C ALA A 387 -14.71 11.57 -10.80
N ASP A 388 -14.32 10.30 -10.69
CA ASP A 388 -14.43 9.31 -11.76
C ASP A 388 -15.90 9.04 -12.12
N ILE A 389 -16.76 8.81 -11.11
CA ILE A 389 -18.21 8.61 -11.30
C ILE A 389 -18.83 9.81 -12.01
N LEU A 390 -18.45 11.03 -11.65
CA LEU A 390 -18.95 12.25 -12.30
C LEU A 390 -18.46 12.38 -13.75
N ALA A 391 -17.23 12.02 -14.02
CA ALA A 391 -16.66 12.05 -15.36
C ALA A 391 -17.32 11.02 -16.30
N GLU A 392 -17.80 9.89 -15.76
CA GLU A 392 -18.43 8.82 -16.55
C GLU A 392 -19.92 9.01 -16.82
N ARG A 393 -20.59 9.97 -16.19
CA ARG A 393 -22.07 10.13 -16.30
C ARG A 393 -22.60 10.17 -17.71
N GLU A 394 -21.95 10.92 -18.60
CA GLU A 394 -22.38 11.05 -20.01
C GLU A 394 -22.21 9.73 -20.75
N ARG A 395 -21.13 9.00 -20.47
CA ARG A 395 -20.89 7.67 -21.06
C ARG A 395 -21.95 6.68 -20.63
N VAL A 396 -22.26 6.61 -19.34
CA VAL A 396 -23.29 5.73 -18.79
C VAL A 396 -24.64 6.01 -19.45
N GLU A 397 -25.03 7.28 -19.59
CA GLU A 397 -26.30 7.66 -20.27
C GLU A 397 -26.29 7.30 -21.74
N SER A 398 -25.19 7.54 -22.46
CA SER A 398 -25.09 7.25 -23.90
C SER A 398 -25.14 5.75 -24.23
N GLN A 399 -24.82 4.90 -23.30
CA GLN A 399 -24.74 3.45 -23.44
C GLN A 399 -25.93 2.70 -22.82
N LYS A 400 -26.95 3.40 -22.31
CA LYS A 400 -28.10 2.79 -21.61
C LYS A 400 -28.89 1.78 -22.44
N ASP A 401 -28.90 1.94 -23.77
CA ASP A 401 -29.60 1.07 -24.71
C ASP A 401 -28.76 -0.13 -25.18
N LEU A 402 -27.48 -0.18 -24.76
CA LEU A 402 -26.61 -1.32 -25.01
C LEU A 402 -26.76 -2.36 -23.89
N PRO A 403 -26.37 -3.63 -24.12
CA PRO A 403 -26.28 -4.64 -23.07
C PRO A 403 -25.01 -4.40 -22.23
N VAL A 404 -24.93 -3.22 -21.65
CA VAL A 404 -23.83 -2.75 -20.78
C VAL A 404 -24.43 -2.19 -19.50
N ARG A 405 -23.84 -2.50 -18.33
CA ARG A 405 -24.26 -1.94 -17.05
C ARG A 405 -23.05 -1.47 -16.25
N TYR A 406 -23.23 -0.39 -15.52
CA TYR A 406 -22.27 0.21 -14.61
C TYR A 406 -22.77 -0.02 -13.19
N LEU A 407 -22.01 -0.78 -12.41
CA LEU A 407 -22.32 -1.15 -11.04
C LEU A 407 -21.39 -0.42 -10.08
N TYR A 408 -21.94 0.26 -9.10
CA TYR A 408 -21.20 1.00 -8.06
C TYR A 408 -21.44 0.30 -6.72
N ILE A 409 -20.43 -0.41 -6.22
CA ILE A 409 -20.51 -1.19 -4.98
C ILE A 409 -19.89 -0.39 -3.84
N CYS A 410 -20.59 -0.25 -2.71
CA CYS A 410 -20.06 0.42 -1.54
C CYS A 410 -20.38 -0.32 -0.24
N ASP A 411 -19.49 -0.17 0.75
CA ASP A 411 -19.68 -0.65 2.11
C ASP A 411 -20.67 0.25 2.85
N GLN A 412 -21.77 -0.31 3.36
CA GLN A 412 -22.79 0.48 4.09
C GLN A 412 -22.29 1.04 5.43
N LYS A 413 -21.24 0.46 6.03
CA LYS A 413 -20.67 0.96 7.29
C LYS A 413 -20.00 2.31 7.06
N ASP A 414 -19.16 2.41 6.01
CA ASP A 414 -18.38 3.61 5.71
C ASP A 414 -19.10 4.57 4.76
N SER A 415 -20.13 4.07 4.08
CA SER A 415 -20.98 4.84 3.17
C SER A 415 -22.46 4.72 3.59
N PRO A 416 -22.90 5.44 4.65
CA PRO A 416 -24.28 5.40 5.13
C PRO A 416 -25.25 5.72 3.99
N ARG A 417 -26.29 4.89 3.86
CA ARG A 417 -27.17 4.87 2.70
C ARG A 417 -27.85 6.21 2.42
N ASP A 418 -28.37 6.85 3.46
CA ASP A 418 -29.03 8.15 3.38
C ASP A 418 -28.12 9.25 2.81
N ARG A 419 -26.88 9.32 3.30
CA ARG A 419 -25.88 10.28 2.82
C ARG A 419 -25.43 9.96 1.41
N THR A 420 -25.25 8.69 1.11
CA THR A 420 -24.81 8.22 -0.21
C THR A 420 -25.87 8.48 -1.26
N GLU A 421 -27.12 8.09 -1.01
CA GLU A 421 -28.25 8.31 -1.93
C GLU A 421 -28.49 9.80 -2.18
N LYS A 422 -28.39 10.62 -1.12
CA LYS A 422 -28.48 12.09 -1.29
C LYS A 422 -27.42 12.60 -2.27
N TRP A 423 -26.16 12.19 -2.11
CA TRP A 423 -25.08 12.62 -3.00
C TRP A 423 -25.32 12.17 -4.45
N LEU A 424 -25.75 10.93 -4.66
CA LEU A 424 -26.07 10.37 -5.97
C LEU A 424 -27.18 11.18 -6.67
N GLN A 425 -28.24 11.51 -5.94
CA GLN A 425 -29.36 12.33 -6.42
C GLN A 425 -28.92 13.76 -6.75
N ASP A 426 -28.24 14.43 -5.84
CA ASP A 426 -27.74 15.82 -5.99
C ASP A 426 -26.83 15.95 -7.24
N ASN A 427 -26.13 14.88 -7.61
CA ASN A 427 -25.19 14.84 -8.73
C ASN A 427 -25.73 14.12 -9.98
N ASN A 428 -27.01 13.71 -9.99
CA ASN A 428 -27.64 12.99 -11.09
C ASN A 428 -26.82 11.80 -11.60
N VAL A 429 -26.27 11.00 -10.67
CA VAL A 429 -25.46 9.82 -11.01
C VAL A 429 -26.38 8.71 -11.55
N LYS A 430 -25.96 8.10 -12.64
CA LYS A 430 -26.65 6.98 -13.29
C LYS A 430 -25.87 5.70 -13.04
N GLY A 431 -26.53 4.55 -13.24
CA GLY A 431 -25.98 3.21 -13.01
C GLY A 431 -26.66 2.53 -11.83
N GLU A 432 -26.18 1.35 -11.50
CA GLU A 432 -26.72 0.49 -10.45
C GLU A 432 -25.93 0.64 -9.17
N HIS A 433 -26.57 1.01 -8.05
CA HIS A 433 -25.92 1.24 -6.78
C HIS A 433 -26.19 0.10 -5.82
N ILE A 434 -25.12 -0.59 -5.40
CA ILE A 434 -25.20 -1.82 -4.60
C ILE A 434 -24.51 -1.56 -3.25
N TYR A 435 -25.25 -1.81 -2.20
CA TYR A 435 -24.78 -1.68 -0.82
C TYR A 435 -24.51 -3.08 -0.28
N VAL A 436 -23.29 -3.32 0.13
CA VAL A 436 -22.87 -4.56 0.78
C VAL A 436 -22.64 -4.35 2.27
N THR A 437 -22.78 -5.40 3.05
CA THR A 437 -22.39 -5.35 4.48
C THR A 437 -20.87 -5.22 4.59
N HIS A 438 -20.39 -4.77 5.74
CA HIS A 438 -18.96 -4.65 5.99
C HIS A 438 -18.21 -6.00 5.86
N GLU A 439 -18.83 -7.11 6.32
CA GLU A 439 -18.28 -8.45 6.13
C GLU A 439 -18.21 -8.87 4.65
N GLU A 440 -19.25 -8.58 3.88
CA GLU A 440 -19.23 -8.83 2.43
C GLU A 440 -18.17 -7.99 1.73
N TRP A 441 -18.00 -6.73 2.15
CA TRP A 441 -16.95 -5.86 1.62
C TRP A 441 -15.55 -6.43 1.88
N LYS A 442 -15.28 -6.94 3.08
CA LYS A 442 -14.01 -7.59 3.42
C LYS A 442 -13.74 -8.80 2.51
N LEU A 443 -14.75 -9.66 2.31
CA LEU A 443 -14.62 -10.82 1.45
C LEU A 443 -14.41 -10.45 -0.02
N LEU A 444 -15.07 -9.40 -0.51
CA LEU A 444 -14.85 -8.88 -1.86
C LEU A 444 -13.48 -8.22 -2.00
N SER A 445 -13.02 -7.46 -1.00
CA SER A 445 -11.68 -6.86 -1.04
C SER A 445 -10.57 -7.93 -1.02
N GLU A 446 -10.78 -9.04 -0.31
CA GLU A 446 -9.87 -10.19 -0.39
C GLU A 446 -9.92 -10.85 -1.77
N LYS A 447 -11.12 -11.09 -2.32
CA LYS A 447 -11.26 -11.68 -3.65
C LYS A 447 -10.52 -10.90 -4.73
N PHE A 448 -10.62 -9.58 -4.71
CA PHE A 448 -10.03 -8.68 -5.70
C PHE A 448 -8.71 -8.05 -5.24
N GLN A 449 -8.24 -8.39 -4.04
CA GLN A 449 -6.98 -7.91 -3.48
C GLN A 449 -6.81 -6.38 -3.50
N PHE A 450 -7.88 -5.63 -3.17
CA PHE A 450 -7.82 -4.17 -3.01
C PHE A 450 -7.99 -3.77 -1.53
N ASN A 451 -7.23 -2.80 -1.07
CA ASN A 451 -7.24 -2.33 0.33
C ASN A 451 -8.09 -1.08 0.56
N ALA A 452 -8.38 -0.33 -0.48
CA ALA A 452 -9.20 0.88 -0.43
C ALA A 452 -9.73 1.23 -1.83
N PRO A 453 -10.88 1.92 -1.93
CA PRO A 453 -11.35 2.49 -3.18
C PRO A 453 -10.47 3.71 -3.60
N PRO A 454 -10.40 4.03 -4.91
CA PRO A 454 -11.12 3.38 -6.00
C PRO A 454 -10.50 2.04 -6.43
N PHE A 455 -11.35 1.06 -6.71
CA PHE A 455 -10.95 -0.16 -7.39
C PHE A 455 -11.99 -0.51 -8.45
N ASN A 456 -11.55 -0.95 -9.62
CA ASN A 456 -12.42 -1.24 -10.77
C ASN A 456 -12.16 -2.65 -11.28
N THR A 457 -13.23 -3.31 -11.75
CA THR A 457 -13.16 -4.58 -12.47
C THR A 457 -14.25 -4.64 -13.52
N ALA A 458 -14.21 -5.63 -14.39
CA ALA A 458 -15.24 -5.82 -15.40
C ALA A 458 -15.63 -7.30 -15.51
N VAL A 459 -16.83 -7.54 -16.07
CA VAL A 459 -17.38 -8.88 -16.25
C VAL A 459 -18.03 -8.96 -17.64
N ASP A 460 -17.81 -10.07 -18.34
CA ASP A 460 -18.47 -10.33 -19.62
C ASP A 460 -19.93 -10.76 -19.44
N GLU A 461 -20.64 -10.95 -20.55
CA GLU A 461 -22.03 -11.37 -20.60
C GLU A 461 -22.31 -12.75 -19.97
N ASN A 462 -21.27 -13.56 -19.74
CA ASN A 462 -21.35 -14.89 -19.14
C ASN A 462 -21.10 -14.86 -17.62
N GLY A 463 -20.62 -13.73 -17.09
CA GLY A 463 -20.25 -13.59 -15.70
C GLY A 463 -18.77 -13.85 -15.44
N THR A 464 -17.93 -13.91 -16.48
CA THR A 464 -16.48 -14.08 -16.37
C THR A 464 -15.83 -12.73 -16.13
N ILE A 465 -14.92 -12.64 -15.15
CA ILE A 465 -14.12 -11.44 -14.91
C ILE A 465 -13.20 -11.20 -16.11
N ILE A 466 -13.20 -9.99 -16.62
CA ILE A 466 -12.39 -9.55 -17.76
C ILE A 466 -11.65 -8.26 -17.40
N THR A 467 -10.63 -7.90 -18.19
CA THR A 467 -9.92 -6.63 -18.02
C THR A 467 -10.79 -5.44 -18.41
N LEU A 468 -10.46 -4.25 -17.92
CA LEU A 468 -11.12 -3.01 -18.33
C LEU A 468 -10.92 -2.74 -19.84
N ASN A 469 -9.77 -3.09 -20.40
CA ASN A 469 -9.53 -2.97 -21.84
C ASN A 469 -10.44 -3.88 -22.64
N ALA A 470 -10.61 -5.13 -22.22
CA ALA A 470 -11.55 -6.06 -22.84
C ALA A 470 -12.99 -5.55 -22.75
N PHE A 471 -13.39 -4.97 -21.61
CA PHE A 471 -14.69 -4.31 -21.46
C PHE A 471 -14.88 -3.18 -22.48
N PHE A 472 -13.93 -2.24 -22.56
CA PHE A 472 -14.05 -1.11 -23.49
C PHE A 472 -14.07 -1.56 -24.95
N ASN A 473 -13.24 -2.54 -25.33
CA ASN A 473 -13.27 -3.12 -26.65
C ASN A 473 -14.64 -3.75 -26.97
N ARG A 474 -15.21 -4.47 -26.01
CA ARG A 474 -16.53 -5.08 -26.16
C ARG A 474 -17.63 -4.04 -26.33
N VAL A 475 -17.59 -2.96 -25.57
CA VAL A 475 -18.52 -1.83 -25.71
C VAL A 475 -18.43 -1.21 -27.10
N VAL A 476 -17.22 -1.00 -27.64
CA VAL A 476 -17.03 -0.49 -29.00
C VAL A 476 -17.67 -1.43 -30.05
N GLU A 477 -17.46 -2.74 -29.95
CA GLU A 477 -18.08 -3.71 -30.81
C GLU A 477 -19.64 -3.66 -30.78
N LEU A 478 -20.19 -3.51 -29.55
CA LEU A 478 -21.65 -3.39 -29.38
C LEU A 478 -22.18 -2.10 -29.99
N MET A 479 -21.48 -0.98 -29.88
CA MET A 479 -21.84 0.28 -30.52
C MET A 479 -21.82 0.16 -32.05
N GLN A 480 -20.76 -0.42 -32.61
CA GLN A 480 -20.62 -0.65 -34.04
C GLN A 480 -21.77 -1.52 -34.60
N LYS A 481 -22.16 -2.57 -33.88
CA LYS A 481 -23.31 -3.44 -34.27
C LYS A 481 -24.65 -2.71 -34.27
N GLN A 482 -24.78 -1.63 -33.51
CA GLN A 482 -25.98 -0.79 -33.48
C GLN A 482 -25.94 0.39 -34.47
N GLY A 483 -24.83 0.53 -35.23
CA GLY A 483 -24.66 1.64 -36.16
C GLY A 483 -24.44 3.00 -35.48
N LYS A 484 -23.94 2.96 -34.26
CA LYS A 484 -23.59 4.15 -33.47
C LYS A 484 -22.09 4.41 -33.50
#